data_b3532e4d2de15e9191192b1cbe66f295
#
_entry.id   b3532e4d2de15e9191192b1cbe66f295
#
_cell.length_a   1.000
_cell.length_b   1.000
_cell.length_c   1.000
_cell.angle_alpha   90.00
_cell.angle_beta   90.00
_cell.angle_gamma   90.00
#
_symmetry.space_group_name_H-M   'P 1'
#
loop_
_entity.id
_entity.type
_entity.pdbx_description
1 polymer ?
#
loop_
_entity_poly.entity_id
_entity_poly.type
_entity_poly.pdbx_seq_one_letter_code
_entity_poly.pdbx_strand_id
1 'polypeptide(L)'
;MRLTADSHHPRVGRPWHYEVRVTDLAGRPVPARVHLQILFAGVPVGQVGRHRVANGVWRETIGAGANAPFPARARGQPLVFEAVVTARGQTVKADYPITVR
;
A
#
# COMPACT_ATOMS: atom_id res chain seq x y z
N MET A 1 -13.09 1.89 2.42
CA MET A 1 -11.81 1.61 1.75
C MET A 1 -11.19 0.36 2.34
N ARG A 2 -10.57 -0.47 1.52
CA ARG A 2 -9.98 -1.73 1.96
C ARG A 2 -8.60 -1.92 1.31
N LEU A 3 -7.59 -2.20 2.13
CA LEU A 3 -6.24 -2.53 1.68
C LEU A 3 -5.95 -4.00 2.02
N THR A 4 -5.63 -4.78 1.00
CA THR A 4 -5.27 -6.20 1.15
C THR A 4 -3.98 -6.49 0.40
N ALA A 5 -3.27 -7.54 0.81
CA ALA A 5 -2.02 -7.96 0.19
C ALA A 5 -1.81 -9.46 0.34
N ASP A 6 -0.78 -9.98 -0.36
CA ASP A 6 -0.45 -11.41 -0.37
C ASP A 6 -0.16 -11.95 1.03
N SER A 7 0.61 -11.19 1.83
CA SER A 7 1.00 -11.61 3.16
C SER A 7 1.53 -10.41 3.96
N HIS A 8 1.63 -10.58 5.28
CA HIS A 8 2.28 -9.61 6.16
C HIS A 8 3.81 -9.75 6.18
N HIS A 9 4.38 -10.64 5.35
CA HIS A 9 5.81 -10.94 5.33
C HIS A 9 6.38 -10.88 3.92
N PRO A 10 6.48 -9.67 3.31
CA PRO A 10 7.13 -9.53 2.02
C PRO A 10 8.59 -9.97 2.13
N ARG A 11 9.10 -10.59 1.07
CA ARG A 11 10.49 -11.07 1.01
C ARG A 11 11.33 -10.17 0.13
N VAL A 12 12.57 -9.95 0.53
CA VAL A 12 13.53 -9.18 -0.26
C VAL A 12 13.70 -9.81 -1.64
N GLY A 13 13.58 -8.99 -2.70
CA GLY A 13 13.76 -9.42 -4.09
C GLY A 13 12.65 -10.29 -4.65
N ARG A 14 11.54 -10.48 -3.92
CA ARG A 14 10.40 -11.26 -4.38
C ARG A 14 9.20 -10.36 -4.67
N PRO A 15 8.37 -10.68 -5.67
CA PRO A 15 7.16 -9.91 -5.94
C PRO A 15 6.16 -10.06 -4.79
N TRP A 16 5.49 -8.96 -4.50
CA TRP A 16 4.45 -8.88 -3.48
C TRP A 16 3.29 -8.07 -4.06
N HIS A 17 2.10 -8.63 -4.01
CA HIS A 17 0.90 -8.04 -4.60
C HIS A 17 0.06 -7.38 -3.53
N TYR A 18 -0.50 -6.21 -3.85
CA TYR A 18 -1.47 -5.56 -2.99
C TYR A 18 -2.62 -4.99 -3.81
N GLU A 19 -3.72 -4.72 -3.11
CA GLU A 19 -4.93 -4.17 -3.72
C GLU A 19 -5.55 -3.13 -2.79
N VAL A 20 -5.98 -2.01 -3.36
CA VAL A 20 -6.78 -1.00 -2.68
C VAL A 20 -8.15 -0.94 -3.35
N ARG A 21 -9.21 -1.06 -2.55
CA ARG A 21 -10.59 -0.89 -3.00
C ARG A 21 -11.22 0.29 -2.32
N VAL A 22 -11.85 1.17 -3.11
CA VAL A 22 -12.53 2.37 -2.62
C VAL A 22 -13.98 2.29 -3.06
N THR A 23 -14.88 2.20 -2.09
CA THR A 23 -16.32 2.08 -2.33
C THR A 23 -17.08 3.10 -1.51
N ASP A 24 -18.31 3.42 -1.94
CA ASP A 24 -19.26 4.18 -1.13
C ASP A 24 -19.96 3.27 -0.11
N LEU A 25 -20.88 3.83 0.67
CA LEU A 25 -21.62 3.06 1.69
C LEU A 25 -22.53 1.98 1.09
N ALA A 26 -22.89 2.10 -0.19
CA ALA A 26 -23.67 1.09 -0.90
C ALA A 26 -22.80 0.01 -1.54
N GLY A 27 -21.46 0.07 -1.35
CA GLY A 27 -20.54 -0.89 -1.92
C GLY A 27 -20.17 -0.63 -3.39
N ARG A 28 -20.54 0.52 -3.95
CA ARG A 28 -20.23 0.87 -5.33
C ARG A 28 -18.85 1.49 -5.44
N PRO A 29 -18.06 1.15 -6.47
CA PRO A 29 -16.75 1.76 -6.70
C PRO A 29 -16.85 3.27 -6.89
N VAL A 30 -15.89 4.01 -6.30
CA VAL A 30 -15.80 5.47 -6.47
C VAL A 30 -14.40 5.85 -6.95
N PRO A 31 -14.28 6.88 -7.81
CA PRO A 31 -12.98 7.41 -8.22
C PRO A 31 -12.23 7.94 -7.01
N ALA A 32 -10.90 7.73 -6.98
CA ALA A 32 -10.07 8.12 -5.86
C ALA A 32 -8.65 8.45 -6.29
N ARG A 33 -7.91 9.12 -5.40
CA ARG A 33 -6.45 9.25 -5.46
C ARG A 33 -5.88 8.40 -4.36
N VAL A 34 -4.89 7.57 -4.69
CA VAL A 34 -4.27 6.64 -3.75
C VAL A 34 -2.79 6.98 -3.65
N HIS A 35 -2.33 7.22 -2.43
CA HIS A 35 -0.91 7.39 -2.11
C HIS A 35 -0.46 6.23 -1.23
N LEU A 36 0.60 5.56 -1.63
CA LEU A 36 1.12 4.40 -0.94
C LEU A 36 2.51 4.69 -0.41
N GLN A 37 2.74 4.38 0.85
CA GLN A 37 4.00 4.64 1.53
C GLN A 37 4.28 3.57 2.59
N ILE A 38 5.53 3.53 3.01
CA ILE A 38 5.98 2.62 4.07
C ILE A 38 6.39 3.48 5.27
N LEU A 39 5.88 3.11 6.45
CA LEU A 39 6.16 3.79 7.70
C LEU A 39 7.02 2.91 8.60
N PHE A 40 7.90 3.56 9.36
CA PHE A 40 8.61 2.97 10.49
C PHE A 40 8.39 3.87 11.70
N ALA A 41 7.83 3.29 12.76
CA ALA A 41 7.46 4.03 13.99
C ALA A 41 6.60 5.28 13.69
N GLY A 42 5.70 5.17 12.71
CA GLY A 42 4.81 6.26 12.32
C GLY A 42 5.42 7.30 11.38
N VAL A 43 6.69 7.13 10.99
CA VAL A 43 7.41 8.06 10.12
C VAL A 43 7.56 7.47 8.73
N PRO A 44 7.21 8.20 7.66
CA PRO A 44 7.43 7.72 6.29
C PRO A 44 8.92 7.50 6.02
N VAL A 45 9.27 6.27 5.64
CA VAL A 45 10.64 5.87 5.30
C VAL A 45 10.78 5.40 3.86
N GLY A 46 9.67 5.17 3.17
CA GLY A 46 9.66 4.77 1.77
C GLY A 46 8.39 5.22 1.06
N GLN A 47 8.55 5.70 -0.16
CA GLN A 47 7.44 6.07 -1.02
C GLN A 47 7.24 4.97 -2.06
N VAL A 48 6.01 4.51 -2.21
CA VAL A 48 5.67 3.47 -3.19
C VAL A 48 5.05 4.08 -4.43
N GLY A 49 4.15 5.04 -4.29
CA GLY A 49 3.62 5.75 -5.43
C GLY A 49 2.31 6.48 -5.15
N ARG A 50 1.92 7.28 -6.16
CA ARG A 50 0.67 8.02 -6.15
C ARG A 50 -0.08 7.69 -7.44
N HIS A 51 -1.36 7.36 -7.31
CA HIS A 51 -2.15 6.92 -8.45
C HIS A 51 -3.53 7.54 -8.44
N ARG A 52 -4.00 7.88 -9.64
CA ARG A 52 -5.39 8.28 -9.83
C ARG A 52 -6.17 7.05 -10.30
N VAL A 53 -7.22 6.68 -9.59
CA VAL A 53 -7.97 5.44 -9.80
C VAL A 53 -9.39 5.78 -10.21
N ALA A 54 -9.76 5.47 -11.46
CA ALA A 54 -11.05 5.87 -12.01
C ALA A 54 -12.20 4.98 -11.56
N ASN A 55 -11.94 3.70 -11.31
CA ASN A 55 -12.97 2.68 -11.04
C ASN A 55 -12.88 2.07 -9.63
N GLY A 56 -12.25 2.77 -8.70
CA GLY A 56 -12.21 2.36 -7.29
C GLY A 56 -11.32 1.19 -6.94
N VAL A 57 -10.54 0.65 -7.88
CA VAL A 57 -9.64 -0.48 -7.62
C VAL A 57 -8.25 -0.17 -8.15
N TRP A 58 -7.24 -0.30 -7.30
CA TRP A 58 -5.83 -0.24 -7.68
C TRP A 58 -5.15 -1.52 -7.26
N ARG A 59 -4.46 -2.16 -8.19
CA ARG A 59 -3.64 -3.36 -7.94
C ARG A 59 -2.26 -3.14 -8.48
N GLU A 60 -1.25 -3.56 -7.72
CA GLU A 60 0.13 -3.44 -8.14
C GLU A 60 0.96 -4.58 -7.56
N THR A 61 2.02 -4.96 -8.30
CA THR A 61 3.04 -5.88 -7.84
C THR A 61 4.31 -5.09 -7.58
N ILE A 62 4.85 -5.17 -6.38
CA ILE A 62 6.08 -4.50 -5.96
C ILE A 62 7.04 -5.50 -5.32
N GLY A 63 8.23 -5.04 -4.94
CA GLY A 63 9.16 -5.85 -4.17
C GLY A 63 10.18 -6.63 -5.00
N ALA A 64 10.10 -6.59 -6.32
CA ALA A 64 11.06 -7.24 -7.20
C ALA A 64 11.89 -6.20 -7.96
N GLY A 65 13.19 -6.51 -8.20
CA GLY A 65 14.07 -5.67 -8.99
C GLY A 65 14.84 -4.63 -8.19
N ALA A 66 15.59 -3.78 -8.90
CA ALA A 66 16.56 -2.85 -8.30
C ALA A 66 15.91 -1.75 -7.46
N ASN A 67 14.67 -1.38 -7.78
CA ASN A 67 13.93 -0.32 -7.07
C ASN A 67 12.88 -0.89 -6.10
N ALA A 68 13.08 -2.11 -5.65
CA ALA A 68 12.16 -2.76 -4.72
C ALA A 68 12.07 -1.97 -3.39
N PRO A 69 10.86 -1.71 -2.87
CA PRO A 69 10.70 -0.97 -1.62
C PRO A 69 11.09 -1.78 -0.38
N PHE A 70 11.45 -3.06 -0.53
CA PHE A 70 11.86 -3.93 0.57
C PHE A 70 13.33 -4.31 0.45
N PRO A 71 14.28 -3.40 0.79
CA PRO A 71 15.71 -3.70 0.73
C PRO A 71 16.11 -4.67 1.85
N ALA A 72 17.26 -5.34 1.66
CA ALA A 72 17.76 -6.31 2.63
C ALA A 72 17.94 -5.73 4.04
N ARG A 73 18.29 -4.44 4.14
CA ARG A 73 18.44 -3.75 5.44
C ARG A 73 17.13 -3.63 6.21
N ALA A 74 15.99 -3.80 5.56
CA ALA A 74 14.68 -3.73 6.19
C ALA A 74 14.24 -5.06 6.83
N ARG A 75 15.01 -6.13 6.64
CA ARG A 75 14.66 -7.43 7.20
C ARG A 75 14.46 -7.37 8.70
N GLY A 76 13.35 -7.95 9.16
CA GLY A 76 13.04 -8.03 10.59
C GLY A 76 12.52 -6.74 11.20
N GLN A 77 12.48 -5.65 10.46
CA GLN A 77 11.96 -4.38 10.98
C GLN A 77 10.43 -4.37 10.94
N PRO A 78 9.78 -3.89 12.01
CA PRO A 78 8.34 -3.71 12.01
C PRO A 78 7.98 -2.48 11.19
N LEU A 79 7.33 -2.70 10.05
CA LEU A 79 6.95 -1.64 9.13
C LEU A 79 5.43 -1.62 8.97
N VAL A 80 4.92 -0.53 8.41
CA VAL A 80 3.52 -0.42 8.03
C VAL A 80 3.45 0.00 6.57
N PHE A 81 2.73 -0.78 5.77
CA PHE A 81 2.36 -0.40 4.42
C PHE A 81 1.06 0.37 4.51
N GLU A 82 1.10 1.65 4.18
CA GLU A 82 -0.05 2.54 4.36
C GLU A 82 -0.60 3.03 3.02
N ALA A 83 -1.91 2.94 2.86
CA ALA A 83 -2.64 3.58 1.77
C ALA A 83 -3.35 4.82 2.30
N VAL A 84 -3.07 5.97 1.70
CA VAL A 84 -3.78 7.23 1.96
C VAL A 84 -4.69 7.47 0.77
N VAL A 85 -5.99 7.44 0.98
CA VAL A 85 -6.99 7.51 -0.08
C VAL A 85 -7.79 8.79 0.07
N THR A 86 -7.84 9.58 -1.01
CA THR A 86 -8.67 10.79 -1.09
C THR A 86 -9.75 10.55 -2.14
N ALA A 87 -11.00 10.63 -1.71
CA ALA A 87 -12.16 10.48 -2.57
C ALA A 87 -13.27 11.41 -2.09
N ARG A 88 -13.95 12.07 -3.02
CA ARG A 88 -15.08 12.97 -2.72
C ARG A 88 -14.76 13.99 -1.63
N GLY A 89 -13.54 14.53 -1.66
CA GLY A 89 -13.10 15.55 -0.69
C GLY A 89 -12.74 15.01 0.70
N GLN A 90 -12.75 13.70 0.89
CA GLN A 90 -12.39 13.05 2.16
C GLN A 90 -11.11 12.26 2.03
N THR A 91 -10.30 12.24 3.08
CA THR A 91 -9.06 11.47 3.14
C THR A 91 -9.17 10.40 4.23
N VAL A 92 -8.89 9.16 3.86
CA VAL A 92 -8.93 7.99 4.74
C VAL A 92 -7.60 7.26 4.62
N LYS A 93 -7.13 6.70 5.72
CA LYS A 93 -5.89 5.90 5.76
C LYS A 93 -6.21 4.47 6.13
N ALA A 94 -5.49 3.53 5.50
CA ALA A 94 -5.52 2.13 5.90
C ALA A 94 -4.09 1.64 6.08
N ASP A 95 -3.84 0.97 7.19
CA ASP A 95 -2.54 0.45 7.57
C ASP A 95 -2.51 -1.06 7.43
N TYR A 96 -1.42 -1.57 6.88
CA TYR A 96 -1.19 -3.01 6.73
C TYR A 96 0.19 -3.32 7.30
N PRO A 97 0.26 -3.87 8.53
CA PRO A 97 1.54 -4.19 9.16
C PRO A 97 2.30 -5.24 8.36
N ILE A 98 3.59 -5.03 8.19
CA ILE A 98 4.48 -5.96 7.48
C ILE A 98 5.78 -6.12 8.24
N THR A 99 6.39 -7.30 8.07
CA THR A 99 7.77 -7.57 8.49
C THR A 99 8.49 -8.20 7.31
N VAL A 100 9.53 -7.54 6.83
CA VAL A 100 10.31 -8.01 5.67
C VAL A 100 11.15 -9.21 6.05
N ARG A 101 11.16 -10.21 5.20
CA ARG A 101 11.92 -11.45 5.39
C ARG A 101 12.91 -11.74 4.26
#